data_9ebcd7569aaf59f0ed1e7cb5bc6754e5
#
_entry.id   9ebcd7569aaf59f0ed1e7cb5bc6754e5
#
_cell.length_a   1.000
_cell.length_b   1.000
_cell.length_c   1.000
_cell.angle_alpha   90.00
_cell.angle_beta   90.00
_cell.angle_gamma   90.00
#
_symmetry.space_group_name_H-M   'P 1'
#
loop_
_entity.id
_entity.type
_entity.pdbx_description
1 polymer ?
#
loop_
_entity_poly.entity_id
_entity_poly.type
_entity_poly.pdbx_seq_one_letter_code
_entity_poly.pdbx_strand_id
1 'polypeptide(L)'
;MLRLGALMAMILVSGSVLASAKCPAHPKGEWMKESDARAKIEAQGYHIKKFKVDGNCYEIYGTNKDGKKAEVYFDTKTLDIVKSEIGK
;
A
#
# COMPACT_ATOMS: atom_id res chain seq x y z
N MET A 1 -41.69 -1.21 -11.03
CA MET A 1 -41.20 -1.12 -10.63
C MET A 1 -40.15 -1.30 -10.00
N LEU A 2 -39.95 -1.34 -9.84
CA LEU A 2 -39.16 -1.39 -9.26
C LEU A 2 -38.00 -1.44 -9.29
N ARG A 3 -37.68 -1.45 -9.44
CA ARG A 3 -36.77 -1.50 -9.54
C ARG A 3 -35.89 -1.09 -9.21
N LEU A 4 -35.69 -1.02 -9.03
CA LEU A 4 -34.89 -0.73 -8.80
C LEU A 4 -34.10 -0.69 -8.11
N GLY A 5 -33.93 -0.85 -7.91
CA GLY A 5 -33.31 -0.89 -7.24
C GLY A 5 -32.24 -1.09 -7.19
N ALA A 6 -32.05 -1.23 -7.53
CA ALA A 6 -31.19 -1.38 -7.47
C ALA A 6 -30.17 -1.13 -7.51
N LEU A 7 -30.11 -0.99 -7.69
CA LEU A 7 -29.21 -0.83 -7.80
C LEU A 7 -28.37 -0.48 -7.36
N MET A 8 -28.24 -0.37 -7.23
CA MET A 8 -27.43 -0.16 -7.00
C MET A 8 -26.66 -0.18 -6.38
N ALA A 9 -26.47 -0.42 -6.20
CA ALA A 9 -25.73 -0.54 -5.69
C ALA A 9 -24.77 -0.65 -5.77
N MET A 10 -24.75 -0.63 -5.99
CA MET A 10 -23.88 -0.83 -6.20
C MET A 10 -22.90 -0.58 -6.06
N ILE A 11 -22.82 -0.48 -6.08
CA ILE A 11 -21.91 -0.37 -6.08
C ILE A 11 -21.12 -0.04 -5.58
N LEU A 12 -21.09 0.06 -5.43
CA LEU A 12 -20.31 0.24 -5.08
C LEU A 12 -19.48 0.06 -4.63
N VAL A 13 -19.51 -0.12 -4.62
CA VAL A 13 -18.77 -0.43 -4.29
C VAL A 13 -17.82 -0.54 -4.48
N SER A 14 -18.25 -0.55 -4.43
CA SER A 14 -17.33 -0.98 -4.97
C SER A 14 -16.11 -0.41 -4.94
N GLY A 15 -15.83 0.13 -5.29
CA GLY A 15 -14.67 0.68 -5.61
C GLY A 15 -13.64 0.79 -4.58
N SER A 16 -13.92 1.13 -3.59
CA SER A 16 -13.05 1.40 -2.56
C SER A 16 -12.07 0.38 -2.25
N VAL A 17 -12.44 -0.78 -2.46
CA VAL A 17 -11.64 -1.85 -2.10
C VAL A 17 -10.35 -1.92 -2.79
N LEU A 18 -10.18 -1.12 -3.75
CA LEU A 18 -9.04 -1.23 -4.58
C LEU A 18 -7.77 -0.76 -3.96
N ALA A 19 -7.86 -0.09 -2.86
CA ALA A 19 -6.71 0.58 -2.34
C ALA A 19 -5.78 -0.28 -1.52
N SER A 20 -6.18 -1.40 -1.03
CA SER A 20 -5.30 -2.12 -0.12
C SER A 20 -4.58 -3.27 -0.80
N ALA A 21 -3.64 -3.83 -0.10
CA ALA A 21 -2.88 -4.98 -0.56
C ALA A 21 -2.92 -6.04 0.50
N LYS A 22 -2.67 -7.27 0.09
CA LYS A 22 -2.62 -8.38 1.02
C LYS A 22 -1.20 -8.82 1.23
N CYS A 23 -0.63 -8.43 2.35
CA CYS A 23 0.71 -8.85 2.70
C CYS A 23 0.64 -10.07 3.58
N PRO A 24 1.68 -10.91 3.54
CA PRO A 24 1.75 -12.05 4.45
C PRO A 24 1.73 -11.58 5.89
N ALA A 25 1.08 -12.33 6.76
CA ALA A 25 1.06 -11.99 8.17
C ALA A 25 2.30 -12.54 8.83
N HIS A 26 3.04 -11.67 9.51
CA HIS A 26 4.19 -12.07 10.30
C HIS A 26 3.98 -11.62 11.72
N PRO A 27 4.51 -12.34 12.70
CA PRO A 27 4.48 -11.86 14.08
C PRO A 27 5.16 -10.51 14.16
N LYS A 28 4.61 -9.62 14.96
CA LYS A 28 5.16 -8.28 15.07
C LYS A 28 6.64 -8.26 15.42
N GLY A 29 7.10 -9.22 16.18
CA GLY A 29 8.50 -9.28 16.55
C GLY A 29 9.42 -9.58 15.38
N GLU A 30 8.86 -10.04 14.26
CA GLU A 30 9.65 -10.31 13.07
C GLU A 30 9.59 -9.18 12.05
N TRP A 31 8.83 -8.15 12.34
CA TRP A 31 8.74 -7.01 11.43
C TRP A 31 10.05 -6.23 11.48
N MET A 32 10.48 -5.78 10.31
CA MET A 32 11.63 -4.89 10.26
C MET A 32 11.27 -3.60 10.98
N LYS A 33 12.21 -3.04 11.73
CA LYS A 33 11.95 -1.76 12.41
C LYS A 33 11.65 -0.71 11.37
N GLU A 34 10.73 0.18 11.71
CA GLU A 34 10.34 1.22 10.76
C GLU A 34 11.55 2.04 10.30
N SER A 35 12.46 2.38 11.19
CA SER A 35 13.62 3.19 10.79
C SER A 35 14.49 2.44 9.79
N ASP A 36 14.65 1.14 9.96
CA ASP A 36 15.43 0.35 9.04
C ASP A 36 14.69 0.20 7.70
N ALA A 37 13.39 0.00 7.79
CA ALA A 37 12.57 -0.12 6.58
C ALA A 37 12.63 1.17 5.77
N ARG A 38 12.50 2.32 6.43
CA ARG A 38 12.58 3.60 5.74
C ARG A 38 13.91 3.76 5.03
N ALA A 39 15.00 3.42 5.72
CA ALA A 39 16.33 3.59 5.13
C ALA A 39 16.49 2.70 3.90
N LYS A 40 16.02 1.46 3.99
CA LYS A 40 16.16 0.55 2.87
C LYS A 40 15.29 0.95 1.70
N ILE A 41 14.08 1.43 1.98
CA ILE A 41 13.16 1.86 0.93
C ILE A 41 13.74 3.09 0.23
N GLU A 42 14.26 4.03 1.01
CA GLU A 42 14.86 5.22 0.41
C GLU A 42 16.11 4.87 -0.40
N ALA A 43 16.85 3.87 0.03
CA ALA A 43 18.02 3.43 -0.72
C ALA A 43 17.64 2.86 -2.07
N GLN A 44 16.38 2.44 -2.24
CA GLN A 44 15.90 1.94 -3.53
C GLN A 44 15.45 3.07 -4.44
N GLY A 45 15.50 4.31 -3.97
CA GLY A 45 15.19 5.47 -4.79
C GLY A 45 13.88 6.14 -4.50
N TYR A 46 13.14 5.66 -3.51
CA TYR A 46 11.86 6.28 -3.15
C TYR A 46 12.09 7.46 -2.22
N HIS A 47 11.27 8.49 -2.39
CA HIS A 47 11.18 9.58 -1.42
C HIS A 47 9.90 9.36 -0.66
N ILE A 48 10.01 9.11 0.63
CA ILE A 48 8.85 8.80 1.46
C ILE A 48 8.25 10.09 2.01
N LYS A 49 6.99 10.35 1.67
CA LYS A 49 6.26 11.44 2.26
C LYS A 49 5.47 10.97 3.47
N LYS A 50 4.97 9.76 3.40
CA LYS A 50 4.18 9.20 4.48
C LYS A 50 4.47 7.73 4.57
N PHE A 51 4.66 7.24 5.78
CA PHE A 51 4.91 5.84 6.06
C PHE A 51 3.79 5.37 6.99
N LYS A 52 3.13 4.29 6.63
CA LYS A 52 2.00 3.79 7.39
C LYS A 52 2.09 2.29 7.54
N VAL A 53 1.35 1.79 8.53
CA VAL A 53 1.06 0.37 8.63
C VAL A 53 -0.36 0.20 8.12
N ASP A 54 -0.56 -0.66 7.15
CA ASP A 54 -1.87 -0.96 6.62
C ASP A 54 -2.07 -2.47 6.68
N GLY A 55 -2.81 -2.93 7.68
CA GLY A 55 -2.98 -4.35 7.90
C GLY A 55 -1.64 -5.00 8.20
N ASN A 56 -1.25 -5.93 7.35
CA ASN A 56 0.03 -6.62 7.50
C ASN A 56 1.11 -6.04 6.59
N CYS A 57 0.89 -4.85 6.08
CA CYS A 57 1.82 -4.21 5.15
C CYS A 57 2.44 -2.98 5.75
N TYR A 58 3.66 -2.68 5.33
CA TYR A 58 4.17 -1.31 5.40
C TYR A 58 3.78 -0.65 4.08
N GLU A 59 3.27 0.55 4.18
CA GLU A 59 2.82 1.28 3.00
C GLU A 59 3.48 2.64 2.98
N ILE A 60 3.95 3.05 1.80
CA ILE A 60 4.46 4.40 1.66
C ILE A 60 3.67 5.15 0.61
N TYR A 61 3.60 6.47 0.81
CA TYR A 61 3.19 7.41 -0.21
C TYR A 61 4.38 8.32 -0.42
N GLY A 62 4.68 8.60 -1.67
CA GLY A 62 5.78 9.50 -1.97
C GLY A 62 6.03 9.53 -3.46
N THR A 63 7.29 9.51 -3.84
CA THR A 63 7.67 9.48 -5.25
C THR A 63 8.72 8.41 -5.45
N ASN A 64 8.81 7.92 -6.70
CA ASN A 64 9.88 6.98 -7.05
C ASN A 64 11.11 7.76 -7.54
N LYS A 65 12.12 7.06 -7.98
CA LYS A 65 13.38 7.70 -8.38
C LYS A 65 13.21 8.61 -9.60
N ASP A 66 12.14 8.41 -10.35
CA ASP A 66 11.87 9.26 -11.52
C ASP A 66 10.96 10.42 -11.17
N GLY A 67 10.66 10.59 -9.89
CA GLY A 67 9.84 11.71 -9.45
C GLY A 67 8.35 11.49 -9.63
N LYS A 68 7.93 10.28 -9.96
CA LYS A 68 6.51 9.99 -10.16
C LYS A 68 5.87 9.58 -8.85
N LYS A 69 4.62 9.91 -8.67
CA LYS A 69 3.90 9.52 -7.48
C LYS A 69 3.95 8.02 -7.30
N ALA A 70 4.18 7.60 -6.08
CA ALA A 70 4.28 6.18 -5.78
C ALA A 70 3.50 5.86 -4.52
N GLU A 71 2.68 4.82 -4.61
CA GLU A 71 2.03 4.25 -3.44
C GLU A 71 2.43 2.79 -3.46
N VAL A 72 3.18 2.35 -2.47
CA VAL A 72 3.80 1.04 -2.51
C VAL A 72 3.58 0.34 -1.18
N TYR A 73 3.26 -0.95 -1.27
CA TYR A 73 3.02 -1.80 -0.11
C TYR A 73 4.11 -2.85 -0.05
N PHE A 74 4.66 -3.03 1.12
CA PHE A 74 5.80 -3.92 1.34
C PHE A 74 5.46 -4.96 2.40
N ASP A 75 6.03 -6.14 2.23
CA ASP A 75 6.04 -7.16 3.27
C ASP A 75 6.82 -6.59 4.45
N THR A 76 6.27 -6.68 5.65
CA THR A 76 6.87 -6.05 6.82
C THR A 76 8.16 -6.72 7.26
N LYS A 77 8.38 -7.95 6.86
CA LYS A 77 9.58 -8.68 7.27
C LYS A 77 10.68 -8.58 6.23
N THR A 78 10.34 -8.77 4.96
CA THR A 78 11.33 -8.87 3.90
C THR A 78 11.47 -7.59 3.08
N LEU A 79 10.46 -6.73 3.13
CA LEU A 79 10.33 -5.55 2.29
C LEU A 79 10.14 -5.88 0.81
N ASP A 80 9.73 -7.10 0.52
CA ASP A 80 9.31 -7.39 -0.85
C ASP A 80 8.12 -6.52 -1.19
N ILE A 81 8.10 -6.02 -2.40
CA ILE A 81 6.97 -5.22 -2.86
C ILE A 81 5.81 -6.15 -3.16
N VAL A 82 4.69 -5.91 -2.50
CA VAL A 82 3.48 -6.69 -2.70
C VAL A 82 2.56 -6.01 -3.70
N LYS A 83 2.53 -4.68 -3.68
CA LYS A 83 1.72 -3.92 -4.60
C LYS A 83 2.36 -2.57 -4.80
N SER A 84 2.37 -2.11 -6.03
CA SER A 84 2.98 -0.83 -6.35
C SER A 84 2.11 -0.11 -7.37
N GLU A 85 1.75 1.12 -7.05
CA GLU A 85 1.01 1.97 -7.97
C GLU A 85 1.83 3.22 -8.22
N ILE A 86 2.27 3.36 -9.45
CA ILE A 86 3.09 4.49 -9.86
C ILE A 86 2.21 5.39 -10.71
N GLY A 87 2.03 6.59 -10.25
CA GLY A 87 1.13 7.51 -10.89
C GLY A 87 1.79 8.47 -11.84
N LYS A 88 1.00 9.39 -12.29
CA LYS A 88 1.47 10.41 -13.20
C LYS A 88 2.17 11.52 -12.49
#